data_fd5e931771de6e69fc5b8442047a1ff5
#
_entry.id   fd5e931771de6e69fc5b8442047a1ff5
#
_cell.length_a   1.000
_cell.length_b   1.000
_cell.length_c   1.000
_cell.angle_alpha   90.00
_cell.angle_beta   90.00
_cell.angle_gamma   90.00
#
_symmetry.space_group_name_H-M   'P 1'
#
loop_
_entity.id
_entity.type
_entity.pdbx_description
1 polymer ?
#
loop_
_entity_poly.entity_id
_entity_poly.type
_entity_poly.pdbx_seq_one_letter_code
_entity_poly.pdbx_strand_id
1 'polypeptide(L)'
;IVTPAQDRMHFCAFDVTTDSRADVVAMLKEWTGMAERMTAGHEAVHDGAVGLNPYAPPSDTGEALGLAASQLTLTIGFGPSFFVKDGRDRFGIARHKPHLLANLPKFPNETLDQARCGGDIVVQACANDPQVAVHAIRNLARVGFGTVAVRYSQLGFGRTSSTTREQSTPRNLFGFKDGTNNIQAEDTGTLNDQVWVAKGDGPDWMTGGTYLISRRIRMRIEAWDRTTLLEQERVIGRQKGTGAPNGLTEEFDELNLN
;
A
#
# COMPACT_ATOMS: atom_id res chain seq x y z
N ILE A 1 2.94 7.71 4.89
CA ILE A 1 2.29 8.97 5.30
C ILE A 1 3.29 10.13 5.36
N VAL A 2 4.46 9.93 5.95
CA VAL A 2 5.48 10.99 6.08
C VAL A 2 6.45 11.07 4.89
N THR A 3 6.41 10.13 3.97
CA THR A 3 7.19 10.17 2.74
C THR A 3 6.48 11.05 1.71
N PRO A 4 7.19 11.93 0.98
CA PRO A 4 6.60 12.65 -0.14
C PRO A 4 5.91 11.69 -1.11
N ALA A 5 4.76 12.09 -1.66
CA ALA A 5 3.99 11.23 -2.56
C ALA A 5 4.79 10.84 -3.79
N GLN A 6 4.94 9.54 -4.04
CA GLN A 6 5.52 8.99 -5.25
C GLN A 6 4.44 8.85 -6.34
N ASP A 7 4.85 8.87 -7.61
CA ASP A 7 3.92 8.86 -8.75
C ASP A 7 3.35 7.49 -9.08
N ARG A 8 3.98 6.41 -8.62
CA ARG A 8 3.65 5.03 -8.97
C ARG A 8 3.56 4.15 -7.73
N MET A 9 2.67 3.19 -7.78
CA MET A 9 2.51 2.15 -6.76
C MET A 9 2.34 0.79 -7.42
N HIS A 10 2.98 -0.23 -6.87
CA HIS A 10 2.66 -1.62 -7.12
C HIS A 10 2.33 -2.29 -5.78
N PHE A 11 1.07 -2.59 -5.57
CA PHE A 11 0.57 -3.29 -4.39
C PHE A 11 0.39 -4.75 -4.71
N CYS A 12 0.96 -5.66 -3.92
CA CYS A 12 0.88 -7.09 -4.14
C CYS A 12 0.53 -7.83 -2.85
N ALA A 13 -0.52 -8.63 -2.90
CA ALA A 13 -0.90 -9.53 -1.81
C ALA A 13 -0.46 -10.96 -2.12
N PHE A 14 0.00 -11.66 -1.10
CA PHE A 14 0.52 -13.02 -1.19
C PHE A 14 -0.22 -13.95 -0.22
N ASP A 15 -0.45 -15.18 -0.68
CA ASP A 15 -0.81 -16.30 0.19
C ASP A 15 0.45 -17.09 0.53
N VAL A 16 0.65 -17.40 1.81
CA VAL A 16 1.73 -18.30 2.25
C VAL A 16 1.32 -19.75 1.97
N THR A 17 2.11 -20.43 1.16
CA THR A 17 1.84 -21.80 0.66
C THR A 17 2.51 -22.89 1.47
N THR A 18 3.49 -22.56 2.31
CA THR A 18 4.19 -23.51 3.20
C THR A 18 3.61 -23.49 4.62
N ASP A 19 3.73 -24.58 5.33
CA ASP A 19 3.51 -24.68 6.78
C ASP A 19 4.83 -24.59 7.57
N SER A 20 5.97 -24.44 6.89
CA SER A 20 7.28 -24.30 7.50
C SER A 20 7.55 -22.87 7.96
N ARG A 21 7.56 -22.64 9.27
CA ARG A 21 7.98 -21.36 9.85
C ARG A 21 9.42 -20.98 9.45
N ALA A 22 10.30 -21.98 9.32
CA ALA A 22 11.70 -21.75 8.95
C ALA A 22 11.81 -21.15 7.54
N ASP A 23 11.02 -21.65 6.58
CA ASP A 23 11.02 -21.15 5.19
C ASP A 23 10.49 -19.72 5.13
N VAL A 24 9.42 -19.42 5.87
CA VAL A 24 8.88 -18.04 5.96
C VAL A 24 9.91 -17.09 6.56
N VAL A 25 10.62 -17.50 7.62
CA VAL A 25 11.68 -16.67 8.24
C VAL A 25 12.84 -16.46 7.27
N ALA A 26 13.27 -17.49 6.54
CA ALA A 26 14.34 -17.39 5.55
C ALA A 26 13.94 -16.39 4.43
N MET A 27 12.75 -16.57 3.87
CA MET A 27 12.21 -15.66 2.84
C MET A 27 12.14 -14.19 3.33
N LEU A 28 11.63 -13.93 4.53
CA LEU A 28 11.51 -12.57 5.05
C LEU A 28 12.88 -11.92 5.31
N LYS A 29 13.89 -12.69 5.71
CA LYS A 29 15.28 -12.21 5.82
C LYS A 29 15.84 -11.82 4.45
N GLU A 30 15.62 -12.66 3.46
CA GLU A 30 16.05 -12.39 2.09
C GLU A 30 15.34 -11.15 1.52
N TRP A 31 14.02 -11.05 1.70
CA TRP A 31 13.25 -9.86 1.33
C TRP A 31 13.77 -8.59 2.00
N THR A 32 14.18 -8.68 3.27
CA THR A 32 14.76 -7.50 3.98
C THR A 32 16.05 -7.05 3.33
N GLY A 33 16.97 -7.97 3.03
CA GLY A 33 18.23 -7.63 2.35
C GLY A 33 18.00 -7.08 0.93
N MET A 34 17.07 -7.67 0.18
CA MET A 34 16.70 -7.16 -1.14
C MET A 34 16.07 -5.76 -1.06
N ALA A 35 15.19 -5.53 -0.09
CA ALA A 35 14.56 -4.23 0.12
C ALA A 35 15.59 -3.15 0.43
N GLU A 36 16.57 -3.44 1.31
CA GLU A 36 17.68 -2.53 1.62
C GLU A 36 18.47 -2.14 0.35
N ARG A 37 18.80 -3.12 -0.48
CA ARG A 37 19.54 -2.89 -1.72
C ARG A 37 18.73 -2.06 -2.73
N MET A 38 17.50 -2.50 -3.01
CA MET A 38 16.65 -1.85 -4.03
C MET A 38 16.27 -0.41 -3.65
N THR A 39 16.01 -0.13 -2.38
CA THR A 39 15.74 1.25 -1.92
C THR A 39 16.97 2.15 -1.97
N ALA A 40 18.17 1.58 -1.96
CA ALA A 40 19.42 2.29 -2.19
C ALA A 40 19.76 2.44 -3.70
N GLY A 41 18.94 1.91 -4.62
CA GLY A 41 19.15 1.98 -6.07
C GLY A 41 20.12 0.93 -6.60
N HIS A 42 20.31 -0.15 -5.87
CA HIS A 42 21.08 -1.30 -6.30
C HIS A 42 20.16 -2.41 -6.83
N GLU A 43 20.72 -3.33 -7.61
CA GLU A 43 20.05 -4.57 -7.98
C GLU A 43 19.65 -5.36 -6.73
N ALA A 44 18.61 -6.15 -6.82
CA ALA A 44 18.03 -6.86 -5.68
C ALA A 44 19.03 -7.78 -4.95
N VAL A 45 19.98 -8.34 -5.71
CA VAL A 45 21.04 -9.20 -5.18
C VAL A 45 22.40 -8.82 -5.78
N HIS A 46 23.49 -9.30 -5.16
CA HIS A 46 24.86 -8.95 -5.57
C HIS A 46 25.22 -9.43 -6.98
N ASP A 47 24.76 -10.64 -7.37
CA ASP A 47 25.06 -11.21 -8.68
C ASP A 47 24.27 -10.56 -9.81
N GLY A 48 23.23 -9.83 -9.49
CA GLY A 48 22.49 -8.95 -10.37
C GLY A 48 21.75 -9.64 -11.52
N ALA A 49 21.36 -8.82 -12.50
CA ALA A 49 20.57 -9.24 -13.66
C ALA A 49 21.39 -9.95 -14.73
N VAL A 50 22.69 -9.73 -14.77
CA VAL A 50 23.57 -10.41 -15.75
C VAL A 50 24.20 -11.68 -15.20
N GLY A 51 24.31 -11.79 -13.87
CA GLY A 51 24.81 -12.97 -13.18
C GLY A 51 26.26 -13.35 -13.55
N LEU A 52 26.73 -14.45 -12.95
CA LEU A 52 28.08 -15.00 -13.21
C LEU A 52 28.06 -16.17 -14.20
N ASN A 53 26.90 -16.78 -14.42
CA ASN A 53 26.75 -17.95 -15.28
C ASN A 53 25.70 -17.69 -16.37
N PRO A 54 26.11 -17.59 -17.65
CA PRO A 54 25.18 -17.31 -18.75
C PRO A 54 24.21 -18.48 -19.05
N TYR A 55 24.45 -19.65 -18.46
CA TYR A 55 23.59 -20.83 -18.62
C TYR A 55 22.60 -21.04 -17.45
N ALA A 56 22.60 -20.13 -16.47
CA ALA A 56 21.67 -20.13 -15.36
C ALA A 56 20.73 -18.92 -15.42
N PRO A 57 19.49 -19.01 -14.87
CA PRO A 57 18.65 -17.84 -14.72
C PRO A 57 19.37 -16.77 -13.88
N PRO A 58 19.31 -15.48 -14.28
CA PRO A 58 19.93 -14.41 -13.51
C PRO A 58 19.27 -14.28 -12.12
N SER A 59 20.02 -13.77 -11.15
CA SER A 59 19.55 -13.63 -9.77
C SER A 59 18.68 -12.41 -9.55
N ASP A 60 18.66 -11.47 -10.49
CA ASP A 60 17.76 -10.32 -10.53
C ASP A 60 16.97 -10.31 -11.84
N THR A 61 15.76 -9.77 -11.85
CA THR A 61 14.88 -9.76 -13.02
C THR A 61 15.20 -8.65 -14.02
N GLY A 62 16.00 -7.64 -13.64
CA GLY A 62 16.69 -6.69 -14.52
C GLY A 62 15.88 -5.50 -15.00
N GLU A 63 14.60 -5.34 -14.62
CA GLU A 63 13.79 -4.23 -15.14
C GLU A 63 14.32 -2.86 -14.72
N ALA A 64 14.98 -2.77 -13.56
CA ALA A 64 15.54 -1.54 -13.04
C ALA A 64 17.05 -1.39 -13.32
N LEU A 65 17.63 -2.24 -14.16
CA LEU A 65 19.06 -2.16 -14.48
C LEU A 65 19.41 -0.78 -15.08
N GLY A 66 20.34 -0.08 -14.43
CA GLY A 66 20.76 1.27 -14.84
C GLY A 66 19.81 2.39 -14.42
N LEU A 67 18.71 2.09 -13.73
CA LEU A 67 17.83 3.10 -13.16
C LEU A 67 18.28 3.49 -11.74
N ALA A 68 17.99 4.74 -11.36
CA ALA A 68 18.18 5.21 -10.00
C ALA A 68 17.10 4.62 -9.06
N ALA A 69 17.28 4.76 -7.74
CA ALA A 69 16.31 4.33 -6.74
C ALA A 69 14.91 4.92 -6.89
N SER A 70 14.76 6.05 -7.58
CA SER A 70 13.48 6.73 -7.88
C SER A 70 12.59 6.90 -6.66
N GLN A 71 13.19 7.18 -5.50
CA GLN A 71 12.53 7.29 -4.20
C GLN A 71 11.74 6.02 -3.81
N LEU A 72 12.20 4.85 -4.22
CA LEU A 72 11.55 3.59 -3.88
C LEU A 72 11.36 3.43 -2.37
N THR A 73 10.14 3.15 -1.98
CA THR A 73 9.80 2.70 -0.63
C THR A 73 9.09 1.35 -0.68
N LEU A 74 9.41 0.49 0.26
CA LEU A 74 8.79 -0.82 0.41
C LEU A 74 8.15 -0.93 1.79
N THR A 75 6.86 -1.22 1.82
CA THR A 75 6.12 -1.50 3.05
C THR A 75 5.67 -2.96 3.01
N ILE A 76 6.08 -3.72 4.02
CA ILE A 76 5.67 -5.12 4.19
C ILE A 76 4.66 -5.18 5.34
N GLY A 77 3.51 -5.79 5.08
CA GLY A 77 2.43 -5.94 6.05
C GLY A 77 1.95 -7.38 6.17
N PHE A 78 1.33 -7.69 7.31
CA PHE A 78 0.81 -9.01 7.62
C PHE A 78 -0.70 -8.96 7.82
N GLY A 79 -1.42 -9.80 7.08
CA GLY A 79 -2.88 -9.95 7.22
C GLY A 79 -3.28 -10.82 8.41
N PRO A 80 -4.56 -10.79 8.82
CA PRO A 80 -5.04 -11.63 9.92
C PRO A 80 -4.78 -13.13 9.71
N SER A 81 -4.87 -13.60 8.45
CA SER A 81 -4.67 -14.99 8.07
C SER A 81 -3.20 -15.46 8.14
N PHE A 82 -2.24 -14.55 8.22
CA PHE A 82 -0.85 -14.88 8.51
C PHE A 82 -0.69 -15.47 9.91
N PHE A 83 -1.44 -14.97 10.88
CA PHE A 83 -1.39 -15.43 12.27
C PHE A 83 -2.29 -16.65 12.52
N VAL A 84 -3.53 -16.59 12.01
CA VAL A 84 -4.50 -17.69 12.13
C VAL A 84 -5.24 -17.83 10.81
N LYS A 85 -5.09 -18.97 10.12
CA LYS A 85 -5.77 -19.28 8.86
C LYS A 85 -6.65 -20.52 9.06
N ASP A 86 -7.94 -20.37 8.77
CA ASP A 86 -8.94 -21.44 8.92
C ASP A 86 -8.93 -22.08 10.33
N GLY A 87 -8.78 -21.23 11.35
CA GLY A 87 -8.72 -21.65 12.76
C GLY A 87 -7.40 -22.26 13.21
N ARG A 88 -6.39 -22.34 12.33
CA ARG A 88 -5.08 -22.96 12.63
C ARG A 88 -3.99 -21.91 12.79
N ASP A 89 -3.22 -22.02 13.87
CA ASP A 89 -1.94 -21.34 14.06
C ASP A 89 -0.82 -22.16 13.40
N ARG A 90 -0.54 -21.87 12.13
CA ARG A 90 0.43 -22.63 11.33
C ARG A 90 1.88 -22.46 11.80
N PHE A 91 2.18 -21.33 12.43
CA PHE A 91 3.56 -20.91 12.73
C PHE A 91 3.84 -20.74 14.23
N GLY A 92 2.87 -21.02 15.10
CA GLY A 92 2.99 -20.81 16.55
C GLY A 92 3.04 -19.33 16.94
N ILE A 93 2.39 -18.45 16.16
CA ILE A 93 2.44 -16.99 16.34
C ILE A 93 1.07 -16.33 16.62
N ALA A 94 0.00 -17.11 16.78
CA ALA A 94 -1.35 -16.58 17.01
C ALA A 94 -1.39 -15.59 18.18
N ARG A 95 -0.65 -15.85 19.26
CA ARG A 95 -0.55 -14.99 20.45
C ARG A 95 0.08 -13.60 20.16
N HIS A 96 0.81 -13.47 19.05
CA HIS A 96 1.48 -12.23 18.63
C HIS A 96 0.65 -11.42 17.63
N LYS A 97 -0.56 -11.90 17.29
CA LYS A 97 -1.48 -11.16 16.43
C LYS A 97 -1.91 -9.86 17.14
N PRO A 98 -1.79 -8.70 16.49
CA PRO A 98 -2.31 -7.46 17.03
C PRO A 98 -3.83 -7.57 17.25
N HIS A 99 -4.36 -7.08 18.38
CA HIS A 99 -5.77 -7.24 18.73
C HIS A 99 -6.71 -6.47 17.79
N LEU A 100 -6.26 -5.33 17.24
CA LEU A 100 -7.02 -4.54 16.28
C LEU A 100 -6.93 -5.09 14.84
N LEU A 101 -6.03 -6.05 14.57
CA LEU A 101 -5.91 -6.65 13.24
C LEU A 101 -7.06 -7.64 13.01
N ALA A 102 -8.16 -7.14 12.49
CA ALA A 102 -9.38 -7.89 12.21
C ALA A 102 -9.79 -7.69 10.74
N ASN A 103 -10.62 -8.61 10.24
CA ASN A 103 -11.26 -8.40 8.95
C ASN A 103 -12.24 -7.22 9.05
N LEU A 104 -12.35 -6.44 7.96
CA LEU A 104 -13.36 -5.38 7.89
C LEU A 104 -14.77 -5.99 8.00
N PRO A 105 -15.71 -5.28 8.62
CA PRO A 105 -17.11 -5.69 8.62
C PRO A 105 -17.66 -5.62 7.18
N LYS A 106 -18.75 -6.34 6.95
CA LYS A 106 -19.48 -6.23 5.69
C LYS A 106 -20.17 -4.86 5.64
N PHE A 107 -19.94 -4.12 4.54
CA PHE A 107 -20.60 -2.84 4.31
C PHE A 107 -21.82 -3.00 3.40
N PRO A 108 -22.87 -2.16 3.56
CA PRO A 108 -24.00 -2.15 2.64
C PRO A 108 -23.55 -1.86 1.20
N ASN A 109 -24.20 -2.54 0.26
CA ASN A 109 -24.00 -2.32 -1.19
C ASN A 109 -22.57 -2.60 -1.73
N GLU A 110 -21.71 -3.25 -0.97
CA GLU A 110 -20.40 -3.67 -1.50
C GLU A 110 -20.55 -4.95 -2.33
N THR A 111 -19.75 -5.06 -3.38
CA THR A 111 -19.64 -6.25 -4.24
C THR A 111 -18.17 -6.65 -4.31
N LEU A 112 -17.74 -7.42 -3.31
CA LEU A 112 -16.34 -7.84 -3.21
C LEU A 112 -16.03 -8.99 -4.17
N ASP A 113 -14.95 -8.85 -4.90
CA ASP A 113 -14.28 -9.96 -5.59
C ASP A 113 -13.35 -10.68 -4.61
N GLN A 114 -13.74 -11.87 -4.18
CA GLN A 114 -12.99 -12.65 -3.20
C GLN A 114 -11.57 -13.02 -3.66
N ALA A 115 -11.32 -13.12 -4.96
CA ALA A 115 -10.00 -13.35 -5.51
C ALA A 115 -9.06 -12.15 -5.30
N ARG A 116 -9.63 -10.97 -5.03
CA ARG A 116 -8.91 -9.71 -4.78
C ARG A 116 -9.06 -9.20 -3.36
N CYS A 117 -9.38 -10.08 -2.42
CA CYS A 117 -9.55 -9.76 -1.00
C CYS A 117 -8.61 -10.61 -0.15
N GLY A 118 -8.20 -10.06 1.00
CA GLY A 118 -7.33 -10.77 1.95
C GLY A 118 -5.91 -10.94 1.43
N GLY A 119 -5.25 -11.97 1.91
CA GLY A 119 -3.84 -12.28 1.71
C GLY A 119 -3.13 -12.39 3.07
N ASP A 120 -2.13 -13.26 3.13
CA ASP A 120 -1.37 -13.49 4.37
C ASP A 120 -0.30 -12.40 4.56
N ILE A 121 0.36 -12.01 3.46
CA ILE A 121 1.38 -10.96 3.43
C ILE A 121 1.04 -9.97 2.32
N VAL A 122 1.38 -8.71 2.53
CA VAL A 122 1.27 -7.67 1.51
C VAL A 122 2.59 -6.93 1.37
N VAL A 123 2.91 -6.54 0.14
CA VAL A 123 4.01 -5.61 -0.15
C VAL A 123 3.46 -4.46 -0.97
N GLN A 124 3.71 -3.24 -0.51
CA GLN A 124 3.46 -2.01 -1.25
C GLN A 124 4.79 -1.42 -1.68
N ALA A 125 5.06 -1.38 -2.98
CA ALA A 125 6.19 -0.70 -3.58
C ALA A 125 5.72 0.62 -4.18
N CYS A 126 6.26 1.75 -3.71
CA CYS A 126 6.00 3.06 -4.28
C CYS A 126 7.30 3.66 -4.80
N ALA A 127 7.28 4.27 -6.00
CA ALA A 127 8.43 4.89 -6.63
C ALA A 127 7.99 5.99 -7.61
N ASN A 128 8.91 6.85 -8.05
CA ASN A 128 8.64 7.81 -9.13
C ASN A 128 8.82 7.19 -10.52
N ASP A 129 9.33 5.96 -10.59
CA ASP A 129 9.46 5.18 -11.82
C ASP A 129 8.64 3.87 -11.71
N PRO A 130 7.75 3.57 -12.67
CA PRO A 130 6.94 2.35 -12.62
C PRO A 130 7.76 1.07 -12.75
N GLN A 131 8.88 1.09 -13.51
CA GLN A 131 9.73 -0.08 -13.67
C GLN A 131 10.43 -0.44 -12.36
N VAL A 132 10.86 0.56 -11.59
CA VAL A 132 11.45 0.36 -10.26
C VAL A 132 10.45 -0.28 -9.29
N ALA A 133 9.19 0.17 -9.27
CA ALA A 133 8.16 -0.44 -8.43
C ALA A 133 7.83 -1.87 -8.86
N VAL A 134 7.75 -2.14 -10.17
CA VAL A 134 7.52 -3.48 -10.74
C VAL A 134 8.69 -4.41 -10.44
N HIS A 135 9.92 -3.95 -10.65
CA HIS A 135 11.15 -4.67 -10.35
C HIS A 135 11.18 -5.17 -8.90
N ALA A 136 10.86 -4.27 -7.95
CA ALA A 136 10.84 -4.63 -6.55
C ALA A 136 9.86 -5.79 -6.25
N ILE A 137 8.60 -5.68 -6.70
CA ILE A 137 7.60 -6.72 -6.48
C ILE A 137 7.98 -8.04 -7.18
N ARG A 138 8.49 -7.99 -8.42
CA ARG A 138 8.86 -9.20 -9.16
C ARG A 138 10.00 -9.96 -8.49
N ASN A 139 11.03 -9.26 -8.02
CA ASN A 139 12.14 -9.92 -7.33
C ASN A 139 11.71 -10.54 -6.00
N LEU A 140 10.90 -9.83 -5.20
CA LEU A 140 10.36 -10.39 -3.97
C LEU A 140 9.46 -11.61 -4.25
N ALA A 141 8.57 -11.54 -5.23
CA ALA A 141 7.71 -12.67 -5.61
C ALA A 141 8.53 -13.87 -6.08
N ARG A 142 9.59 -13.65 -6.88
CA ARG A 142 10.45 -14.69 -7.40
C ARG A 142 11.20 -15.43 -6.28
N VAL A 143 11.78 -14.71 -5.34
CA VAL A 143 12.48 -15.30 -4.19
C VAL A 143 11.49 -16.01 -3.26
N GLY A 144 10.26 -15.52 -3.17
CA GLY A 144 9.20 -16.15 -2.42
C GLY A 144 8.63 -17.44 -3.04
N PHE A 145 9.07 -17.85 -4.24
CA PHE A 145 8.56 -19.05 -4.89
C PHE A 145 8.73 -20.31 -4.01
N GLY A 146 7.65 -21.07 -3.88
CA GLY A 146 7.60 -22.24 -2.98
C GLY A 146 7.18 -21.92 -1.54
N THR A 147 7.34 -20.65 -1.12
CA THR A 147 6.94 -20.17 0.22
C THR A 147 5.67 -19.32 0.16
N VAL A 148 5.55 -18.48 -0.86
CA VAL A 148 4.35 -17.65 -1.13
C VAL A 148 3.93 -17.75 -2.59
N ALA A 149 2.65 -17.48 -2.84
CA ALA A 149 2.09 -17.29 -4.17
C ALA A 149 1.39 -15.93 -4.23
N VAL A 150 1.48 -15.26 -5.36
CA VAL A 150 0.73 -14.02 -5.60
C VAL A 150 -0.76 -14.32 -5.60
N ARG A 151 -1.49 -13.67 -4.70
CA ARG A 151 -2.94 -13.73 -4.65
C ARG A 151 -3.57 -12.74 -5.61
N TYR A 152 -3.16 -11.48 -5.53
CA TYR A 152 -3.50 -10.43 -6.50
C TYR A 152 -2.48 -9.32 -6.46
N SER A 153 -2.43 -8.55 -7.52
CA SER A 153 -1.67 -7.32 -7.55
C SER A 153 -2.46 -6.16 -8.15
N GLN A 154 -2.07 -4.94 -7.80
CA GLN A 154 -2.68 -3.73 -8.30
C GLN A 154 -1.59 -2.70 -8.59
N LEU A 155 -1.54 -2.25 -9.85
CA LEU A 155 -0.75 -1.09 -10.23
C LEU A 155 -1.58 0.18 -9.98
N GLY A 156 -0.92 1.23 -9.51
CA GLY A 156 -1.50 2.54 -9.30
C GLY A 156 -0.57 3.63 -9.82
N PHE A 157 -1.15 4.79 -10.12
CA PHE A 157 -0.43 5.96 -10.57
C PHE A 157 -1.12 7.25 -10.13
N GLY A 158 -0.38 8.35 -10.18
CA GLY A 158 -0.87 9.67 -9.90
C GLY A 158 -0.73 10.09 -8.43
N ARG A 159 -0.88 11.37 -8.21
CA ARG A 159 -0.88 11.97 -6.88
C ARG A 159 -2.28 11.92 -6.33
N THR A 160 -2.51 11.06 -5.37
CA THR A 160 -3.83 10.88 -4.74
C THR A 160 -3.82 11.22 -3.26
N SER A 161 -2.69 11.69 -2.72
CA SER A 161 -2.62 12.16 -1.35
C SER A 161 -1.67 13.35 -1.23
N SER A 162 -2.09 14.37 -0.52
CA SER A 162 -1.20 15.40 0.00
C SER A 162 -0.59 14.90 1.30
N THR A 163 0.73 14.93 1.37
CA THR A 163 1.48 14.51 2.57
C THR A 163 2.11 15.67 3.30
N THR A 164 2.11 16.87 2.71
CA THR A 164 2.59 18.12 3.30
C THR A 164 1.61 19.25 3.02
N ARG A 165 1.63 20.28 3.86
CA ARG A 165 0.76 21.49 3.72
C ARG A 165 1.07 22.32 2.48
N GLU A 166 2.29 22.25 1.96
CA GLU A 166 2.70 22.96 0.75
C GLU A 166 2.13 22.34 -0.53
N GLN A 167 1.74 21.07 -0.48
CA GLN A 167 1.16 20.38 -1.62
C GLN A 167 -0.29 20.81 -1.82
N SER A 168 -0.63 21.25 -3.03
CA SER A 168 -2.04 21.39 -3.39
C SER A 168 -2.74 20.03 -3.36
N THR A 169 -3.97 20.00 -2.82
CA THR A 169 -4.77 18.78 -2.76
C THR A 169 -4.98 18.22 -4.17
N PRO A 170 -4.57 16.95 -4.42
CA PRO A 170 -4.74 16.32 -5.73
C PRO A 170 -6.21 16.02 -6.03
N ARG A 171 -6.49 15.62 -7.26
CA ARG A 171 -7.83 15.22 -7.67
C ARG A 171 -7.91 13.73 -7.97
N ASN A 172 -9.01 13.13 -7.58
CA ASN A 172 -9.36 11.77 -7.97
C ASN A 172 -9.86 11.69 -9.42
N LEU A 173 -10.21 10.49 -9.90
CA LEU A 173 -10.67 10.27 -11.28
C LEU A 173 -12.07 10.84 -11.57
N PHE A 174 -12.82 11.30 -10.58
CA PHE A 174 -14.04 12.09 -10.76
C PHE A 174 -13.77 13.59 -10.90
N GLY A 175 -12.49 14.00 -10.81
CA GLY A 175 -12.05 15.38 -10.94
C GLY A 175 -12.21 16.23 -9.68
N PHE A 176 -12.61 15.62 -8.55
CA PHE A 176 -12.76 16.31 -7.28
C PHE A 176 -11.48 16.23 -6.43
N LYS A 177 -11.24 17.25 -5.62
CA LYS A 177 -10.15 17.25 -4.65
C LYS A 177 -10.32 16.08 -3.66
N ASP A 178 -9.23 15.35 -3.44
CA ASP A 178 -9.21 14.13 -2.64
C ASP A 178 -7.99 14.14 -1.72
N GLY A 179 -8.22 14.21 -0.43
CA GLY A 179 -7.16 14.33 0.56
C GLY A 179 -7.14 15.63 1.35
N THR A 180 -8.15 16.52 1.20
CA THR A 180 -8.25 17.79 1.94
C THR A 180 -8.11 17.59 3.45
N ASN A 181 -8.63 16.50 4.00
CA ASN A 181 -8.62 16.19 5.43
C ASN A 181 -7.60 15.11 5.82
N ASN A 182 -6.63 14.82 4.96
CA ASN A 182 -5.56 13.89 5.30
C ASN A 182 -4.66 14.47 6.40
N ILE A 183 -4.19 13.60 7.29
CA ILE A 183 -3.15 13.95 8.28
C ILE A 183 -1.87 14.29 7.51
N GLN A 184 -1.29 15.45 7.79
CA GLN A 184 -0.09 15.93 7.13
C GLN A 184 1.16 15.50 7.89
N ALA A 185 2.30 15.43 7.20
CA ALA A 185 3.58 15.02 7.78
C ALA A 185 4.05 15.95 8.93
N GLU A 186 3.65 17.21 8.87
CA GLU A 186 3.95 18.22 9.89
C GLU A 186 3.13 18.06 11.17
N ASP A 187 2.01 17.35 11.12
CA ASP A 187 1.11 17.12 12.28
C ASP A 187 1.61 15.93 13.12
N THR A 188 2.83 16.06 13.64
CA THR A 188 3.52 14.97 14.34
C THR A 188 2.76 14.48 15.58
N GLY A 189 2.03 15.34 16.27
CA GLY A 189 1.14 14.96 17.37
C GLY A 189 0.07 13.99 16.91
N THR A 190 -0.71 14.38 15.89
CA THR A 190 -1.78 13.56 15.33
C THR A 190 -1.24 12.25 14.72
N LEU A 191 -0.07 12.30 14.06
CA LEU A 191 0.59 11.10 13.54
C LEU A 191 0.93 10.12 14.66
N ASN A 192 1.50 10.59 15.76
CA ASN A 192 1.83 9.74 16.89
C ASN A 192 0.61 9.16 17.59
N ASP A 193 -0.47 9.96 17.71
CA ASP A 193 -1.68 9.53 18.41
C ASP A 193 -2.59 8.62 17.58
N GLN A 194 -2.59 8.78 16.24
CA GLN A 194 -3.60 8.15 15.39
C GLN A 194 -3.03 7.18 14.34
N VAL A 195 -1.73 7.28 14.02
CA VAL A 195 -1.14 6.50 12.92
C VAL A 195 -0.13 5.47 13.41
N TRP A 196 0.82 5.91 14.24
CA TRP A 196 1.88 5.02 14.70
C TRP A 196 1.47 4.26 15.96
N VAL A 197 1.70 2.95 15.94
CA VAL A 197 1.47 2.10 17.13
C VAL A 197 2.50 2.47 18.21
N ALA A 198 2.02 2.99 19.34
CA ALA A 198 2.86 3.32 20.47
C ALA A 198 3.24 2.05 21.26
N LYS A 199 4.30 2.17 22.08
CA LYS A 199 4.69 1.10 22.97
C LYS A 199 3.57 0.83 23.99
N GLY A 200 3.06 -0.41 24.00
CA GLY A 200 1.97 -0.84 24.86
C GLY A 200 0.61 -0.90 24.20
N ASP A 201 0.43 -0.30 23.01
CA ASP A 201 -0.83 -0.34 22.25
C ASP A 201 -1.02 -1.66 21.48
N GLY A 202 0.00 -2.47 21.42
CA GLY A 202 -0.02 -3.75 20.73
C GLY A 202 1.19 -4.61 21.09
N PRO A 203 1.43 -5.69 20.37
CA PRO A 203 2.65 -6.49 20.52
C PRO A 203 3.90 -5.62 20.27
N ASP A 204 4.97 -5.84 21.04
CA ASP A 204 6.20 -5.05 20.95
C ASP A 204 6.78 -4.91 19.51
N TRP A 205 6.62 -5.95 18.69
CA TRP A 205 7.08 -5.94 17.31
C TRP A 205 6.34 -4.95 16.41
N MET A 206 5.14 -4.48 16.82
CA MET A 206 4.33 -3.47 16.10
C MET A 206 4.72 -2.03 16.47
N THR A 207 5.51 -1.81 17.52
CA THR A 207 5.88 -0.45 17.93
C THR A 207 6.53 0.32 16.79
N GLY A 208 5.98 1.50 16.46
CA GLY A 208 6.38 2.31 15.31
C GLY A 208 5.82 1.82 13.96
N GLY A 209 5.08 0.72 13.95
CA GLY A 209 4.31 0.28 12.79
C GLY A 209 2.97 0.99 12.68
N THR A 210 2.14 0.54 11.73
CA THR A 210 0.80 1.09 11.52
C THR A 210 -0.15 0.03 10.97
N TYR A 211 -1.44 0.30 11.02
CA TYR A 211 -2.45 -0.51 10.32
C TYR A 211 -2.73 0.08 8.94
N LEU A 212 -2.86 -0.80 7.94
CA LEU A 212 -3.21 -0.44 6.58
C LEU A 212 -4.54 -1.08 6.18
N ILE A 213 -5.48 -0.26 5.73
CA ILE A 213 -6.72 -0.70 5.08
C ILE A 213 -6.62 -0.33 3.61
N SER A 214 -6.73 -1.33 2.74
CA SER A 214 -6.75 -1.13 1.29
C SER A 214 -8.10 -1.55 0.74
N ARG A 215 -8.79 -0.63 0.05
CA ARG A 215 -10.05 -0.90 -0.64
C ARG A 215 -9.96 -0.38 -2.07
N ARG A 216 -10.21 -1.26 -3.04
CA ARG A 216 -10.34 -0.87 -4.44
C ARG A 216 -11.79 -0.53 -4.74
N ILE A 217 -12.03 0.69 -5.19
CA ILE A 217 -13.35 1.18 -5.57
C ILE A 217 -13.45 1.25 -7.09
N ARG A 218 -14.45 0.58 -7.65
CA ARG A 218 -14.75 0.67 -9.08
C ARG A 218 -15.51 1.96 -9.35
N MET A 219 -14.84 2.93 -9.96
CA MET A 219 -15.43 4.19 -10.37
C MET A 219 -16.11 4.03 -11.73
N ARG A 220 -17.41 4.39 -11.83
CA ARG A 220 -18.18 4.33 -13.07
C ARG A 220 -18.03 5.65 -13.84
N ILE A 221 -16.85 5.84 -14.43
CA ILE A 221 -16.44 7.12 -15.03
C ILE A 221 -17.37 7.53 -16.17
N GLU A 222 -17.76 6.60 -17.07
CA GLU A 222 -18.63 6.93 -18.21
C GLU A 222 -20.04 7.41 -17.78
N ALA A 223 -20.56 6.88 -16.68
CA ALA A 223 -21.83 7.33 -16.13
C ALA A 223 -21.66 8.70 -15.45
N TRP A 224 -20.55 8.87 -14.72
CA TRP A 224 -20.20 10.10 -14.06
C TRP A 224 -20.03 11.28 -15.02
N ASP A 225 -19.35 11.09 -16.14
CA ASP A 225 -19.07 12.11 -17.14
C ASP A 225 -20.35 12.64 -17.82
N ARG A 226 -21.44 11.89 -17.75
CA ARG A 226 -22.77 12.32 -18.26
C ARG A 226 -23.62 13.01 -17.21
N THR A 227 -23.18 13.02 -15.96
CA THR A 227 -23.87 13.66 -14.84
C THR A 227 -23.62 15.18 -14.85
N THR A 228 -24.66 15.99 -14.62
CA THR A 228 -24.49 17.44 -14.59
C THR A 228 -23.56 17.89 -13.47
N LEU A 229 -22.87 19.01 -13.64
CA LEU A 229 -21.96 19.55 -12.61
C LEU A 229 -22.67 19.73 -11.26
N LEU A 230 -23.89 20.27 -11.29
CA LEU A 230 -24.68 20.48 -10.07
C LEU A 230 -24.91 19.15 -9.32
N GLU A 231 -25.23 18.09 -10.04
CA GLU A 231 -25.47 16.79 -9.42
C GLU A 231 -24.16 16.15 -8.93
N GLN A 232 -23.06 16.28 -9.68
CA GLN A 232 -21.75 15.85 -9.25
C GLN A 232 -21.36 16.50 -7.91
N GLU A 233 -21.52 17.82 -7.81
CA GLU A 233 -21.19 18.59 -6.60
C GLU A 233 -22.12 18.23 -5.43
N ARG A 234 -23.40 17.96 -5.69
CA ARG A 234 -24.34 17.49 -4.67
C ARG A 234 -23.98 16.12 -4.12
N VAL A 235 -23.60 15.18 -5.00
CA VAL A 235 -23.20 13.80 -4.61
C VAL A 235 -21.92 13.81 -3.79
N ILE A 236 -20.94 14.60 -4.18
CA ILE A 236 -19.65 14.72 -3.45
C ILE A 236 -19.76 15.58 -2.19
N GLY A 237 -20.68 16.55 -2.18
CA GLY A 237 -20.82 17.52 -1.09
C GLY A 237 -19.84 18.69 -1.18
N ARG A 238 -19.11 18.82 -2.29
CA ARG A 238 -18.10 19.87 -2.51
C ARG A 238 -18.18 20.44 -3.93
N GLN A 239 -17.78 21.68 -4.07
CA GLN A 239 -17.61 22.33 -5.36
C GLN A 239 -16.42 21.73 -6.11
N LYS A 240 -16.62 21.40 -7.39
CA LYS A 240 -15.57 20.76 -8.20
C LYS A 240 -14.39 21.69 -8.45
N GLY A 241 -14.64 22.97 -8.66
CA GLY A 241 -13.61 23.96 -8.96
C GLY A 241 -12.71 24.27 -7.77
N THR A 242 -13.27 24.74 -6.68
CA THR A 242 -12.54 25.19 -5.49
C THR A 242 -12.21 24.07 -4.52
N GLY A 243 -13.04 23.03 -4.45
CA GLY A 243 -13.00 22.02 -3.40
C GLY A 243 -13.71 22.43 -2.10
N ALA A 244 -14.30 23.65 -2.08
CA ALA A 244 -15.06 24.12 -0.95
C ALA A 244 -16.28 23.24 -0.66
N PRO A 245 -16.67 23.02 0.59
CA PRO A 245 -17.96 22.40 0.91
C PRO A 245 -19.11 23.19 0.26
N ASN A 246 -20.19 22.51 -0.08
CA ASN A 246 -21.35 23.17 -0.71
C ASN A 246 -21.91 24.27 0.20
N GLY A 247 -22.04 25.46 -0.36
CA GLY A 247 -22.49 26.66 0.38
C GLY A 247 -21.38 27.45 1.06
N LEU A 248 -20.11 27.00 0.96
CA LEU A 248 -18.92 27.67 1.48
C LEU A 248 -18.01 28.10 0.33
N THR A 249 -16.91 28.81 0.62
CA THR A 249 -16.07 29.45 -0.40
C THR A 249 -14.66 28.86 -0.52
N GLU A 250 -14.12 28.32 0.58
CA GLU A 250 -12.76 27.86 0.64
C GLU A 250 -12.69 26.34 0.87
N GLU A 251 -11.63 25.69 0.35
CA GLU A 251 -11.43 24.25 0.45
C GLU A 251 -11.44 23.73 1.88
N PHE A 252 -10.82 24.50 2.78
CA PHE A 252 -10.59 24.12 4.18
C PHE A 252 -11.62 24.70 5.15
N ASP A 253 -12.71 25.28 4.64
CA ASP A 253 -13.81 25.72 5.47
C ASP A 253 -14.38 24.54 6.29
N GLU A 254 -14.71 24.79 7.54
CA GLU A 254 -15.28 23.77 8.43
C GLU A 254 -16.67 23.35 7.96
N LEU A 255 -16.88 22.05 7.89
CA LEU A 255 -18.19 21.47 7.60
C LEU A 255 -19.10 21.64 8.81
N ASN A 256 -20.26 22.29 8.62
CA ASN A 256 -21.34 22.22 9.60
C ASN A 256 -22.06 20.86 9.43
N LEU A 257 -21.78 19.95 10.34
CA LEU A 257 -22.38 18.59 10.38
C LEU A 257 -23.62 18.49 11.28
N ASN A 258 -24.16 19.63 11.74
CA ASN A 258 -25.38 19.68 12.57
C ASN A 258 -26.65 19.67 11.72
#